data_4b90f54c11b881cb231f4118c7c5225a
#
_entry.id   4b90f54c11b881cb231f4118c7c5225a
#
_cell.length_a   1.000
_cell.length_b   1.000
_cell.length_c   1.000
_cell.angle_alpha   90.00
_cell.angle_beta   90.00
_cell.angle_gamma   90.00
#
_symmetry.space_group_name_H-M   'P 1'
#
loop_
_entity.id
_entity.type
_entity.pdbx_description
1 polymer ?
#
loop_
_entity_poly.entity_id
_entity_poly.type
_entity_poly.pdbx_seq_one_letter_code
_entity_poly.pdbx_strand_id
1 'polypeptide(L)'
;EGICIQDRRLKPIKKGVARLALLAQQALGKVELDIIPIGVNYTDPCRFRSGLWYHVGEPIQVNRYLQQYLQQPAKAQYELMLAMHQSLLPLVTHVDDARQQNTLPVLEKLYANTLKTPKAFWDKSHQMANALNALDLNTRERLEQTATEYSKTCLGLGILEQDVAEHPTAFWKSMFAIISLGCIAWPGLVIHVPVFWIARRMARRVKHVEFYTSALLTYVLIGGLLWYGVFWLSAAVFFNSAFIGYVFVLLFLICGISCVFCIDRLRMHWRRIIWWRMDQSVKESLLQKKSELRILSQSLN
;
A
#
# COMPACT_ATOMS: atom_id res chain seq x y z
N GLU A 1 -10.16 0.23 -16.28
CA GLU A 1 -11.08 -0.59 -15.45
C GLU A 1 -12.28 0.21 -14.94
N GLY A 2 -12.14 1.51 -14.73
CA GLY A 2 -13.19 2.39 -14.20
C GLY A 2 -13.57 2.12 -12.73
N ILE A 3 -12.75 1.36 -12.01
CA ILE A 3 -12.93 1.00 -10.61
C ILE A 3 -11.55 0.99 -9.96
N CYS A 4 -11.41 1.59 -8.77
CA CYS A 4 -10.22 1.46 -7.95
C CYS A 4 -10.33 0.16 -7.15
N ILE A 5 -9.56 -0.84 -7.51
CA ILE A 5 -9.48 -2.12 -6.79
C ILE A 5 -8.02 -2.38 -6.46
N GLN A 6 -7.78 -2.83 -5.23
CA GLN A 6 -6.42 -3.07 -4.74
C GLN A 6 -5.97 -4.52 -4.98
N ASP A 7 -6.30 -5.06 -6.14
CA ASP A 7 -5.92 -6.39 -6.52
C ASP A 7 -4.53 -6.39 -7.18
N ARG A 8 -3.70 -7.39 -6.89
CA ARG A 8 -2.46 -7.70 -7.62
C ARG A 8 -2.76 -8.43 -8.94
N ARG A 9 -3.81 -8.01 -9.62
CA ARG A 9 -4.28 -8.62 -10.86
C ARG A 9 -4.83 -7.55 -11.79
N LEU A 10 -4.21 -7.43 -12.95
CA LEU A 10 -4.73 -6.56 -14.02
C LEU A 10 -6.03 -7.16 -14.55
N LYS A 11 -7.12 -6.41 -14.46
CA LYS A 11 -8.41 -6.84 -14.99
C LYS A 11 -8.50 -6.57 -16.49
N PRO A 12 -9.37 -7.30 -17.21
CA PRO A 12 -9.59 -7.03 -18.63
C PRO A 12 -10.02 -5.57 -18.85
N ILE A 13 -9.40 -4.92 -19.82
CA ILE A 13 -9.73 -3.54 -20.17
C ILE A 13 -11.12 -3.48 -20.77
N LYS A 14 -11.92 -2.49 -20.38
CA LYS A 14 -13.25 -2.27 -20.92
C LYS A 14 -13.20 -1.68 -22.33
N LYS A 15 -14.12 -2.11 -23.20
CA LYS A 15 -14.23 -1.68 -24.60
C LYS A 15 -14.37 -0.15 -24.78
N GLY A 16 -14.89 0.55 -23.75
CA GLY A 16 -15.14 1.98 -23.81
C GLY A 16 -13.91 2.83 -24.11
N VAL A 17 -12.74 2.48 -23.55
CA VAL A 17 -11.50 3.23 -23.78
C VAL A 17 -11.03 3.08 -25.23
N ALA A 18 -11.03 1.86 -25.77
CA ALA A 18 -10.64 1.61 -27.15
C ALA A 18 -11.60 2.30 -28.14
N ARG A 19 -12.91 2.23 -27.85
CA ARG A 19 -13.93 2.94 -28.65
C ARG A 19 -13.72 4.45 -28.65
N LEU A 20 -13.48 5.04 -27.47
CA LEU A 20 -13.24 6.48 -27.35
C LEU A 20 -11.99 6.91 -28.13
N ALA A 21 -10.89 6.16 -28.01
CA ALA A 21 -9.63 6.45 -28.71
C ALA A 21 -9.79 6.40 -30.24
N LEU A 22 -10.47 5.38 -30.76
CA LEU A 22 -10.71 5.24 -32.20
C LEU A 22 -11.66 6.33 -32.76
N LEU A 23 -12.69 6.68 -32.03
CA LEU A 23 -13.58 7.79 -32.39
C LEU A 23 -12.83 9.13 -32.36
N ALA A 24 -11.99 9.36 -31.36
CA ALA A 24 -11.16 10.56 -31.27
C ALA A 24 -10.16 10.63 -32.43
N GLN A 25 -9.47 9.53 -32.74
CA GLN A 25 -8.56 9.48 -33.89
C GLN A 25 -9.28 9.76 -35.21
N GLN A 26 -10.48 9.21 -35.40
CA GLN A 26 -11.28 9.48 -36.60
C GLN A 26 -11.65 10.96 -36.69
N ALA A 27 -12.03 11.61 -35.59
CA ALA A 27 -12.37 13.02 -35.53
C ALA A 27 -11.16 13.95 -35.75
N LEU A 28 -9.98 13.57 -35.25
CA LEU A 28 -8.72 14.33 -35.40
C LEU A 28 -8.13 14.25 -36.81
N GLY A 29 -8.54 13.28 -37.62
CA GLY A 29 -8.07 13.09 -38.99
C GLY A 29 -6.60 12.81 -39.10
N LYS A 30 -5.81 13.82 -39.53
CA LYS A 30 -4.34 13.67 -39.75
C LYS A 30 -3.51 13.77 -38.48
N VAL A 31 -4.06 14.25 -37.35
CA VAL A 31 -3.36 14.35 -36.09
C VAL A 31 -3.31 12.96 -35.46
N GLU A 32 -2.11 12.48 -35.17
CA GLU A 32 -1.93 11.16 -34.56
C GLU A 32 -2.22 11.19 -33.06
N LEU A 33 -3.03 10.24 -32.62
CA LEU A 33 -3.35 10.03 -31.21
C LEU A 33 -2.57 8.83 -30.69
N ASP A 34 -1.86 9.04 -29.60
CA ASP A 34 -1.15 7.98 -28.87
C ASP A 34 -1.82 7.69 -27.52
N ILE A 35 -1.89 6.41 -27.17
CA ILE A 35 -2.25 5.97 -25.83
C ILE A 35 -0.98 5.62 -25.08
N ILE A 36 -0.71 6.30 -23.98
CA ILE A 36 0.44 6.02 -23.13
C ILE A 36 -0.01 5.15 -21.94
N PRO A 37 0.39 3.86 -21.89
CA PRO A 37 0.07 2.99 -20.76
C PRO A 37 0.91 3.40 -19.54
N ILE A 38 0.26 3.53 -18.37
CA ILE A 38 0.93 3.85 -17.12
C ILE A 38 0.54 2.82 -16.07
N GLY A 39 1.52 2.05 -15.61
CA GLY A 39 1.37 1.11 -14.49
C GLY A 39 1.62 1.81 -13.17
N VAL A 40 0.66 1.74 -12.24
CA VAL A 40 0.78 2.33 -10.90
C VAL A 40 0.85 1.23 -9.86
N ASN A 41 1.93 1.20 -9.07
CA ASN A 41 2.21 0.15 -8.10
C ASN A 41 2.41 0.73 -6.70
N TYR A 42 1.68 0.19 -5.73
CA TYR A 42 1.76 0.57 -4.32
C TYR A 42 2.46 -0.52 -3.51
N THR A 43 3.31 -0.13 -2.55
CA THR A 43 3.89 -1.09 -1.60
C THR A 43 2.82 -1.62 -0.62
N ASP A 44 1.92 -0.74 -0.16
CA ASP A 44 0.75 -1.08 0.66
C ASP A 44 -0.32 0.00 0.47
N PRO A 45 -1.32 -0.24 -0.39
CA PRO A 45 -2.32 0.77 -0.76
C PRO A 45 -3.24 1.17 0.40
N CYS A 46 -3.40 0.31 1.42
CA CYS A 46 -4.20 0.60 2.61
C CYS A 46 -3.44 1.34 3.70
N ARG A 47 -2.13 1.51 3.56
CA ARG A 47 -1.28 2.12 4.57
C ARG A 47 -0.96 3.57 4.24
N PHE A 48 -1.23 4.47 5.18
CA PHE A 48 -0.74 5.85 5.09
C PHE A 48 0.78 5.89 5.02
N ARG A 49 1.34 6.70 4.13
CA ARG A 49 2.79 6.83 3.83
C ARG A 49 3.40 5.55 3.22
N SER A 50 2.62 4.79 2.46
CA SER A 50 3.17 3.73 1.62
C SER A 50 3.94 4.30 0.43
N GLY A 51 4.86 3.49 -0.12
CA GLY A 51 5.57 3.83 -1.34
C GLY A 51 4.66 3.71 -2.56
N LEU A 52 4.84 4.62 -3.51
CA LEU A 52 4.23 4.60 -4.82
C LEU A 52 5.32 4.51 -5.88
N TRP A 53 5.16 3.62 -6.84
CA TRP A 53 6.00 3.52 -8.02
C TRP A 53 5.13 3.45 -9.27
N TYR A 54 5.49 4.21 -10.30
CA TYR A 54 4.80 4.16 -11.58
C TYR A 54 5.80 3.93 -12.72
N HIS A 55 5.34 3.18 -13.71
CA HIS A 55 6.07 2.93 -14.96
C HIS A 55 5.27 3.47 -16.12
N VAL A 56 5.95 4.16 -17.01
CA VAL A 56 5.39 4.64 -18.27
C VAL A 56 5.86 3.68 -19.36
N GLY A 57 4.92 3.10 -20.09
CA GLY A 57 5.20 2.19 -21.21
C GLY A 57 5.30 2.93 -22.53
N GLU A 58 5.59 2.15 -23.59
CA GLU A 58 5.68 2.68 -24.94
C GLU A 58 4.31 3.16 -25.45
N PRO A 59 4.27 4.28 -26.17
CA PRO A 59 3.03 4.79 -26.76
C PRO A 59 2.42 3.82 -27.75
N ILE A 60 1.11 3.63 -27.68
CA ILE A 60 0.33 2.83 -28.64
C ILE A 60 -0.29 3.77 -29.65
N GLN A 61 0.14 3.71 -30.89
CA GLN A 61 -0.36 4.54 -31.97
C GLN A 61 -1.76 4.09 -32.42
N VAL A 62 -2.78 4.88 -32.11
CA VAL A 62 -4.18 4.54 -32.41
C VAL A 62 -4.46 4.54 -33.91
N ASN A 63 -3.73 5.38 -34.68
CA ASN A 63 -3.86 5.48 -36.12
C ASN A 63 -3.65 4.14 -36.86
N ARG A 64 -2.79 3.24 -36.32
CA ARG A 64 -2.58 1.90 -36.88
C ARG A 64 -3.85 1.06 -36.98
N TYR A 65 -4.83 1.32 -36.11
CA TYR A 65 -6.10 0.59 -36.05
C TYR A 65 -7.25 1.30 -36.79
N LEU A 66 -7.03 2.52 -37.30
CA LEU A 66 -8.09 3.32 -37.90
C LEU A 66 -8.66 2.71 -39.16
N GLN A 67 -7.85 2.23 -40.08
CA GLN A 67 -8.34 1.61 -41.32
C GLN A 67 -9.19 0.37 -41.05
N GLN A 68 -8.75 -0.46 -40.14
CA GLN A 68 -9.51 -1.64 -39.71
C GLN A 68 -10.81 -1.22 -38.98
N TYR A 69 -10.76 -0.14 -38.21
CA TYR A 69 -11.95 0.39 -37.53
C TYR A 69 -13.05 0.83 -38.51
N LEU A 70 -12.67 1.45 -39.60
CA LEU A 70 -13.63 1.88 -40.65
C LEU A 70 -14.29 0.68 -41.35
N GLN A 71 -13.60 -0.46 -41.43
CA GLN A 71 -14.12 -1.66 -42.10
C GLN A 71 -14.78 -2.64 -41.13
N GLN A 72 -14.17 -2.87 -39.97
CA GLN A 72 -14.57 -3.84 -38.97
C GLN A 72 -14.43 -3.25 -37.53
N PRO A 73 -15.35 -2.37 -37.12
CA PRO A 73 -15.22 -1.61 -35.86
C PRO A 73 -15.01 -2.48 -34.62
N ALA A 74 -15.74 -3.58 -34.51
CA ALA A 74 -15.65 -4.47 -33.34
C ALA A 74 -14.30 -5.17 -33.22
N LYS A 75 -13.72 -5.57 -34.34
CA LYS A 75 -12.43 -6.23 -34.38
C LYS A 75 -11.28 -5.28 -34.03
N ALA A 76 -11.27 -4.07 -34.61
CA ALA A 76 -10.29 -3.05 -34.31
C ALA A 76 -10.32 -2.63 -32.83
N GLN A 77 -11.52 -2.47 -32.24
CA GLN A 77 -11.68 -2.20 -30.83
C GLN A 77 -11.10 -3.31 -29.93
N TYR A 78 -11.33 -4.56 -30.33
CA TYR A 78 -10.80 -5.71 -29.58
C TYR A 78 -9.27 -5.79 -29.65
N GLU A 79 -8.69 -5.61 -30.84
CA GLU A 79 -7.24 -5.65 -31.03
C GLU A 79 -6.54 -4.49 -30.31
N LEU A 80 -7.09 -3.28 -30.36
CA LEU A 80 -6.56 -2.15 -29.59
C LEU A 80 -6.66 -2.40 -28.07
N MET A 81 -7.78 -2.96 -27.62
CA MET A 81 -7.96 -3.34 -26.21
C MET A 81 -6.94 -4.39 -25.77
N LEU A 82 -6.67 -5.39 -26.63
CA LEU A 82 -5.66 -6.43 -26.35
C LEU A 82 -4.26 -5.81 -26.29
N ALA A 83 -3.90 -4.93 -27.24
CA ALA A 83 -2.63 -4.21 -27.24
C ALA A 83 -2.44 -3.38 -25.98
N MET A 84 -3.48 -2.65 -25.52
CA MET A 84 -3.44 -1.91 -24.26
C MET A 84 -3.21 -2.84 -23.05
N HIS A 85 -3.89 -3.98 -23.01
CA HIS A 85 -3.73 -4.95 -21.92
C HIS A 85 -2.31 -5.52 -21.90
N GLN A 86 -1.79 -5.95 -23.06
CA GLN A 86 -0.43 -6.47 -23.18
C GLN A 86 0.64 -5.45 -22.81
N SER A 87 0.44 -4.18 -23.17
CA SER A 87 1.36 -3.09 -22.80
C SER A 87 1.34 -2.75 -21.31
N LEU A 88 0.23 -2.98 -20.60
CA LEU A 88 0.12 -2.74 -19.17
C LEU A 88 0.68 -3.88 -18.31
N LEU A 89 0.65 -5.11 -18.77
CA LEU A 89 1.11 -6.29 -18.02
C LEU A 89 2.54 -6.13 -17.46
N PRO A 90 3.55 -5.72 -18.24
CA PRO A 90 4.91 -5.56 -17.75
C PRO A 90 5.09 -4.34 -16.84
N LEU A 91 4.11 -3.43 -16.77
CA LEU A 91 4.19 -2.20 -15.98
C LEU A 91 3.59 -2.33 -14.59
N VAL A 92 2.87 -3.43 -14.33
CA VAL A 92 2.19 -3.69 -13.05
C VAL A 92 2.59 -5.04 -12.47
N THR A 93 2.52 -5.15 -11.16
CA THR A 93 2.65 -6.46 -10.51
C THR A 93 1.37 -7.25 -10.73
N HIS A 94 1.45 -8.35 -11.48
CA HIS A 94 0.30 -9.14 -11.91
C HIS A 94 0.44 -10.61 -11.57
N VAL A 95 -0.58 -11.18 -10.93
CA VAL A 95 -0.73 -12.63 -10.70
C VAL A 95 -1.97 -13.14 -11.45
N ASP A 96 -1.82 -14.26 -12.15
CA ASP A 96 -2.89 -14.84 -12.97
C ASP A 96 -4.01 -15.43 -12.12
N ASP A 97 -3.65 -16.13 -11.03
CA ASP A 97 -4.61 -16.76 -10.13
C ASP A 97 -5.03 -15.81 -9.01
N ALA A 98 -6.34 -15.60 -8.86
CA ALA A 98 -6.92 -14.78 -7.81
C ALA A 98 -6.51 -15.23 -6.39
N ARG A 99 -6.25 -16.52 -6.19
CA ARG A 99 -5.80 -17.06 -4.89
C ARG A 99 -4.42 -16.53 -4.50
N GLN A 100 -3.53 -16.30 -5.47
CA GLN A 100 -2.18 -15.80 -5.24
C GLN A 100 -2.13 -14.32 -4.84
N GLN A 101 -3.23 -13.59 -4.94
CA GLN A 101 -3.32 -12.20 -4.48
C GLN A 101 -3.04 -12.05 -2.97
N ASN A 102 -3.31 -13.09 -2.18
CA ASN A 102 -3.01 -13.10 -0.75
C ASN A 102 -1.60 -13.61 -0.44
N THR A 103 -1.05 -14.46 -1.31
CA THR A 103 0.30 -15.05 -1.15
C THR A 103 1.40 -14.03 -1.45
N LEU A 104 1.28 -13.31 -2.55
CA LEU A 104 2.29 -12.33 -2.97
C LEU A 104 2.60 -11.26 -1.91
N PRO A 105 1.62 -10.61 -1.25
CA PRO A 105 1.92 -9.64 -0.19
C PRO A 105 2.67 -10.24 1.01
N VAL A 106 2.47 -11.52 1.33
CA VAL A 106 3.23 -12.21 2.38
C VAL A 106 4.68 -12.38 1.97
N LEU A 107 4.92 -12.81 0.72
CA LEU A 107 6.28 -12.94 0.17
C LEU A 107 6.99 -11.57 0.10
N GLU A 108 6.30 -10.52 -0.36
CA GLU A 108 6.84 -9.15 -0.39
C GLU A 108 7.33 -8.70 1.00
N LYS A 109 6.55 -8.98 2.05
CA LYS A 109 6.91 -8.63 3.44
C LYS A 109 8.12 -9.39 3.97
N LEU A 110 8.41 -10.60 3.48
CA LEU A 110 9.64 -11.33 3.87
C LEU A 110 10.92 -10.57 3.49
N TYR A 111 10.85 -9.78 2.42
CA TYR A 111 11.98 -9.01 1.88
C TYR A 111 11.90 -7.51 2.19
N ALA A 112 10.80 -7.04 2.78
CA ALA A 112 10.56 -5.61 3.02
C ALA A 112 11.71 -4.91 3.79
N ASN A 113 12.36 -5.60 4.72
CA ASN A 113 13.47 -5.05 5.51
C ASN A 113 14.80 -4.98 4.72
N THR A 114 14.93 -5.72 3.62
CA THR A 114 16.15 -5.76 2.80
C THR A 114 16.09 -4.77 1.64
N LEU A 115 14.90 -4.39 1.22
CA LEU A 115 14.66 -3.54 0.06
C LEU A 115 14.50 -2.07 0.52
N LYS A 116 15.51 -1.25 0.24
CA LYS A 116 15.60 0.13 0.75
C LYS A 116 14.88 1.15 -0.12
N THR A 117 14.60 0.84 -1.38
CA THR A 117 13.97 1.78 -2.33
C THR A 117 12.65 1.24 -2.86
N PRO A 118 11.68 2.11 -3.19
CA PRO A 118 10.43 1.69 -3.83
C PRO A 118 10.67 0.94 -5.15
N LYS A 119 11.68 1.32 -5.93
CA LYS A 119 12.07 0.63 -7.15
C LYS A 119 12.52 -0.80 -6.88
N ALA A 120 13.46 -1.00 -5.95
CA ALA A 120 13.93 -2.35 -5.60
C ALA A 120 12.79 -3.24 -5.07
N PHE A 121 11.85 -2.66 -4.32
CA PHE A 121 10.65 -3.36 -3.87
C PHE A 121 9.79 -3.79 -5.07
N TRP A 122 9.54 -2.89 -6.02
CA TRP A 122 8.76 -3.20 -7.20
C TRP A 122 9.44 -4.26 -8.08
N ASP A 123 10.75 -4.11 -8.36
CA ASP A 123 11.52 -5.06 -9.17
C ASP A 123 11.40 -6.48 -8.59
N LYS A 124 11.55 -6.60 -7.26
CA LYS A 124 11.41 -7.90 -6.57
C LYS A 124 9.97 -8.41 -6.55
N SER A 125 8.99 -7.55 -6.32
CA SER A 125 7.57 -7.91 -6.34
C SER A 125 7.14 -8.39 -7.73
N HIS A 126 7.58 -7.71 -8.79
CA HIS A 126 7.30 -8.10 -10.17
C HIS A 126 7.95 -9.44 -10.52
N GLN A 127 9.21 -9.65 -10.12
CA GLN A 127 9.92 -10.92 -10.29
C GLN A 127 9.17 -12.06 -9.58
N MET A 128 8.75 -11.85 -8.32
CA MET A 128 7.99 -12.85 -7.56
C MET A 128 6.63 -13.16 -8.21
N ALA A 129 5.93 -12.15 -8.72
CA ALA A 129 4.65 -12.36 -9.40
C ALA A 129 4.80 -13.20 -10.66
N ASN A 130 5.80 -12.89 -11.50
CA ASN A 130 6.09 -13.67 -12.71
C ASN A 130 6.46 -15.13 -12.37
N ALA A 131 7.26 -15.31 -11.34
CA ALA A 131 7.67 -16.62 -10.89
C ALA A 131 6.48 -17.43 -10.32
N LEU A 132 5.57 -16.78 -9.56
CA LEU A 132 4.32 -17.40 -9.09
C LEU A 132 3.44 -17.86 -10.25
N ASN A 133 3.36 -17.08 -11.33
CA ASN A 133 2.59 -17.43 -12.52
C ASN A 133 3.20 -18.64 -13.27
N ALA A 134 4.51 -18.86 -13.17
CA ALA A 134 5.23 -19.97 -13.81
C ALA A 134 5.22 -21.28 -12.99
N LEU A 135 4.79 -21.25 -11.72
CA LEU A 135 4.76 -22.45 -10.87
C LEU A 135 3.73 -23.48 -11.31
N ASP A 136 4.06 -24.76 -11.09
CA ASP A 136 3.10 -25.85 -11.14
C ASP A 136 2.04 -25.73 -10.05
N LEU A 137 0.89 -26.37 -10.27
CA LEU A 137 -0.27 -26.25 -9.38
C LEU A 137 0.03 -26.71 -7.95
N ASN A 138 0.74 -27.84 -7.79
CA ASN A 138 1.03 -28.43 -6.48
C ASN A 138 1.94 -27.54 -5.63
N THR A 139 3.02 -27.02 -6.23
CA THR A 139 3.95 -26.10 -5.56
C THR A 139 3.26 -24.79 -5.20
N ARG A 140 2.39 -24.30 -6.08
CA ARG A 140 1.58 -23.09 -5.87
C ARG A 140 0.62 -23.23 -4.68
N GLU A 141 -0.11 -24.36 -4.58
CA GLU A 141 -1.02 -24.62 -3.47
C GLU A 141 -0.28 -24.77 -2.14
N ARG A 142 0.85 -25.47 -2.15
CA ARG A 142 1.71 -25.59 -0.96
C ARG A 142 2.21 -24.24 -0.49
N LEU A 143 2.67 -23.39 -1.40
CA LEU A 143 3.14 -22.03 -1.09
C LEU A 143 2.01 -21.17 -0.49
N GLU A 144 0.81 -21.25 -1.07
CA GLU A 144 -0.38 -20.52 -0.58
C GLU A 144 -0.77 -20.95 0.84
N GLN A 145 -0.80 -22.26 1.11
CA GLN A 145 -1.12 -22.80 2.43
C GLN A 145 -0.09 -22.32 3.46
N THR A 146 1.20 -22.50 3.17
CA THR A 146 2.30 -22.09 4.09
C THR A 146 2.28 -20.57 4.33
N ALA A 147 2.08 -19.75 3.28
CA ALA A 147 2.02 -18.29 3.40
C ALA A 147 0.79 -17.85 4.22
N THR A 148 -0.37 -18.48 4.00
CA THR A 148 -1.60 -18.17 4.72
C THR A 148 -1.48 -18.52 6.20
N GLU A 149 -0.96 -19.70 6.53
CA GLU A 149 -0.72 -20.11 7.92
C GLU A 149 0.29 -19.21 8.62
N TYR A 150 1.39 -18.89 7.95
CA TYR A 150 2.41 -18.00 8.48
C TYR A 150 1.84 -16.62 8.80
N SER A 151 1.13 -16.02 7.85
CA SER A 151 0.50 -14.70 8.02
C SER A 151 -0.56 -14.70 9.13
N LYS A 152 -1.44 -15.70 9.19
CA LYS A 152 -2.43 -15.87 10.26
C LYS A 152 -1.77 -16.00 11.63
N THR A 153 -0.69 -16.78 11.74
CA THR A 153 0.05 -16.95 12.99
C THR A 153 0.68 -15.63 13.42
N CYS A 154 1.36 -14.92 12.53
CA CYS A 154 1.93 -13.59 12.82
C CYS A 154 0.86 -12.60 13.29
N LEU A 155 -0.28 -12.55 12.59
CA LEU A 155 -1.39 -11.65 12.93
C LEU A 155 -1.98 -11.98 14.32
N GLY A 156 -2.18 -13.26 14.61
CA GLY A 156 -2.69 -13.72 15.92
C GLY A 156 -1.76 -13.37 17.07
N LEU A 157 -0.46 -13.31 16.83
CA LEU A 157 0.56 -12.93 17.80
C LEU A 157 0.82 -11.41 17.87
N GLY A 158 0.16 -10.62 17.03
CA GLY A 158 0.32 -9.16 17.00
C GLY A 158 1.67 -8.67 16.46
N ILE A 159 2.34 -9.49 15.64
CA ILE A 159 3.59 -9.17 14.93
C ILE A 159 3.36 -9.11 13.43
N LEU A 160 4.28 -8.50 12.71
CA LEU A 160 4.29 -8.52 11.24
C LEU A 160 5.26 -9.59 10.74
N GLU A 161 5.01 -10.11 9.56
CA GLU A 161 5.84 -11.12 8.89
C GLU A 161 7.31 -10.70 8.77
N GLN A 162 7.55 -9.40 8.60
CA GLN A 162 8.89 -8.81 8.54
C GLN A 162 9.60 -8.72 9.91
N ASP A 163 8.85 -8.77 11.02
CA ASP A 163 9.41 -8.66 12.39
C ASP A 163 10.01 -9.99 12.89
N VAL A 164 9.70 -11.11 12.21
CA VAL A 164 10.29 -12.42 12.49
C VAL A 164 11.77 -12.39 12.11
N ALA A 165 12.65 -12.40 13.09
CA ALA A 165 14.10 -12.24 12.91
C ALA A 165 14.90 -13.30 13.67
N GLU A 166 15.99 -13.75 13.05
CA GLU A 166 16.91 -14.71 13.66
C GLU A 166 17.69 -14.08 14.83
N HIS A 167 18.00 -12.77 14.71
CA HIS A 167 18.73 -12.01 15.71
C HIS A 167 17.91 -10.81 16.17
N PRO A 168 17.09 -10.98 17.22
CA PRO A 168 16.29 -9.89 17.75
C PRO A 168 17.20 -8.81 18.37
N THR A 169 16.86 -7.55 18.13
CA THR A 169 17.52 -6.42 18.80
C THR A 169 17.36 -6.55 20.32
N ALA A 170 18.37 -6.07 21.07
CA ALA A 170 18.37 -6.17 22.53
C ALA A 170 17.09 -5.58 23.12
N PHE A 171 16.43 -6.33 24.00
CA PHE A 171 15.20 -5.94 24.71
C PHE A 171 15.31 -4.54 25.32
N TRP A 172 16.40 -4.28 26.06
CA TRP A 172 16.64 -3.00 26.72
C TRP A 172 16.72 -1.80 25.79
N LYS A 173 17.27 -1.99 24.57
CA LYS A 173 17.29 -0.93 23.55
C LYS A 173 15.87 -0.58 23.10
N SER A 174 15.01 -1.57 22.96
CA SER A 174 13.61 -1.35 22.59
C SER A 174 12.81 -0.72 23.72
N MET A 175 13.04 -1.12 24.97
CA MET A 175 12.42 -0.50 26.15
C MET A 175 12.82 0.97 26.29
N PHE A 176 14.09 1.28 26.19
CA PHE A 176 14.59 2.66 26.25
C PHE A 176 14.00 3.51 25.11
N ALA A 177 13.96 2.97 23.89
CA ALA A 177 13.35 3.65 22.75
C ALA A 177 11.85 3.92 22.94
N ILE A 178 11.10 2.98 23.53
CA ILE A 178 9.67 3.18 23.83
C ILE A 178 9.47 4.30 24.84
N ILE A 179 10.27 4.31 25.92
CA ILE A 179 10.16 5.34 26.93
C ILE A 179 10.49 6.72 26.35
N SER A 180 11.64 6.86 25.68
CA SER A 180 12.09 8.13 25.13
C SER A 180 11.15 8.66 24.02
N LEU A 181 10.77 7.82 23.06
CA LEU A 181 9.84 8.21 22.00
C LEU A 181 8.43 8.43 22.54
N GLY A 182 8.04 7.68 23.56
CA GLY A 182 6.75 7.85 24.26
C GLY A 182 6.63 9.22 24.91
N CYS A 183 7.65 9.67 25.61
CA CYS A 183 7.69 11.02 26.20
C CYS A 183 7.52 12.12 25.15
N ILE A 184 8.17 11.96 23.97
CA ILE A 184 8.04 12.93 22.88
C ILE A 184 6.66 12.87 22.22
N ALA A 185 6.11 11.67 22.04
CA ALA A 185 4.84 11.48 21.35
C ALA A 185 3.60 11.77 22.23
N TRP A 186 3.75 11.67 23.57
CA TRP A 186 2.65 11.76 24.51
C TRP A 186 1.77 13.03 24.37
N PRO A 187 2.33 14.26 24.31
CA PRO A 187 1.51 15.46 24.18
C PRO A 187 0.69 15.43 22.87
N GLY A 188 1.33 15.04 21.77
CA GLY A 188 0.66 14.91 20.49
C GLY A 188 -0.43 13.85 20.48
N LEU A 189 -0.23 12.72 21.16
CA LEU A 189 -1.23 11.67 21.29
C LEU A 189 -2.48 12.18 22.03
N VAL A 190 -2.29 12.77 23.22
CA VAL A 190 -3.41 13.24 24.05
C VAL A 190 -4.26 14.27 23.30
N ILE A 191 -3.61 15.22 22.62
CA ILE A 191 -4.31 16.30 21.92
C ILE A 191 -5.07 15.78 20.69
N HIS A 192 -4.49 14.84 19.93
CA HIS A 192 -5.03 14.45 18.61
C HIS A 192 -5.88 13.17 18.63
N VAL A 193 -5.80 12.36 19.72
CA VAL A 193 -6.59 11.11 19.83
C VAL A 193 -8.08 11.33 19.62
N PRO A 194 -8.75 12.37 20.21
CA PRO A 194 -10.18 12.56 20.02
C PRO A 194 -10.57 12.74 18.56
N VAL A 195 -9.84 13.60 17.82
CA VAL A 195 -10.09 13.87 16.40
C VAL A 195 -9.85 12.61 15.57
N PHE A 196 -8.73 11.93 15.81
CA PHE A 196 -8.39 10.73 15.08
C PHE A 196 -9.37 9.58 15.35
N TRP A 197 -9.85 9.44 16.58
CA TRP A 197 -10.83 8.42 16.96
C TRP A 197 -12.18 8.65 16.25
N ILE A 198 -12.67 9.90 16.25
CA ILE A 198 -13.91 10.28 15.54
C ILE A 198 -13.75 10.03 14.04
N ALA A 199 -12.67 10.54 13.44
CA ALA A 199 -12.38 10.38 12.02
C ALA A 199 -12.30 8.89 11.62
N ARG A 200 -11.63 8.06 12.44
CA ARG A 200 -11.54 6.61 12.19
C ARG A 200 -12.91 5.93 12.29
N ARG A 201 -13.75 6.34 13.24
CA ARG A 201 -15.11 5.80 13.35
C ARG A 201 -15.96 6.15 12.13
N MET A 202 -15.83 7.37 11.62
CA MET A 202 -16.53 7.82 10.42
C MET A 202 -15.99 7.11 9.15
N ALA A 203 -14.68 7.01 9.00
CA ALA A 203 -14.05 6.35 7.85
C ALA A 203 -14.40 4.86 7.75
N ARG A 204 -14.62 4.16 8.88
CA ARG A 204 -15.07 2.75 8.90
C ARG A 204 -16.47 2.53 8.29
N ARG A 205 -17.26 3.60 8.09
CA ARG A 205 -18.58 3.51 7.42
C ARG A 205 -18.48 3.54 5.90
N VAL A 206 -17.30 3.82 5.36
CA VAL A 206 -17.07 3.81 3.92
C VAL A 206 -17.12 2.37 3.42
N LYS A 207 -17.97 2.09 2.44
CA LYS A 207 -18.24 0.74 1.93
C LYS A 207 -17.03 0.14 1.20
N HIS A 208 -16.25 0.96 0.52
CA HIS A 208 -15.11 0.55 -0.30
C HIS A 208 -13.81 0.80 0.45
N VAL A 209 -13.03 -0.26 0.66
CA VAL A 209 -11.76 -0.23 1.39
C VAL A 209 -10.75 0.72 0.72
N GLU A 210 -10.83 0.85 -0.59
CA GLU A 210 -9.98 1.71 -1.41
C GLU A 210 -10.09 3.19 -1.03
N PHE A 211 -11.28 3.63 -0.62
CA PHE A 211 -11.52 5.01 -0.20
C PHE A 211 -11.34 5.25 1.30
N TYR A 212 -11.05 4.19 2.08
CA TYR A 212 -10.90 4.31 3.52
C TYR A 212 -9.82 5.33 3.92
N THR A 213 -8.63 5.24 3.32
CA THR A 213 -7.50 6.13 3.63
C THR A 213 -7.79 7.57 3.24
N SER A 214 -8.39 7.80 2.07
CA SER A 214 -8.77 9.13 1.60
C SER A 214 -9.86 9.74 2.50
N ALA A 215 -10.88 8.96 2.86
CA ALA A 215 -11.92 9.40 3.77
C ALA A 215 -11.37 9.71 5.17
N LEU A 216 -10.49 8.84 5.69
CA LEU A 216 -9.84 9.07 6.99
C LEU A 216 -9.04 10.37 6.97
N LEU A 217 -8.25 10.62 5.91
CA LEU A 217 -7.47 11.84 5.78
C LEU A 217 -8.37 13.08 5.73
N THR A 218 -9.45 13.03 4.96
CA THR A 218 -10.44 14.12 4.85
C THR A 218 -11.07 14.42 6.21
N TYR A 219 -11.52 13.39 6.95
CA TYR A 219 -12.13 13.59 8.27
C TYR A 219 -11.12 14.09 9.31
N VAL A 220 -9.86 13.63 9.25
CA VAL A 220 -8.79 14.15 10.13
C VAL A 220 -8.49 15.60 9.81
N LEU A 221 -8.45 15.98 8.53
CA LEU A 221 -8.17 17.36 8.11
C LEU A 221 -9.30 18.31 8.56
N ILE A 222 -10.54 17.99 8.25
CA ILE A 222 -11.70 18.82 8.62
C ILE A 222 -11.85 18.86 10.15
N GLY A 223 -11.84 17.68 10.80
CA GLY A 223 -11.94 17.59 12.26
C GLY A 223 -10.79 18.29 12.98
N GLY A 224 -9.57 18.19 12.42
CA GLY A 224 -8.39 18.88 12.94
C GLY A 224 -8.50 20.40 12.88
N LEU A 225 -8.96 20.94 11.75
CA LEU A 225 -9.17 22.38 11.61
C LEU A 225 -10.18 22.90 12.64
N LEU A 226 -11.30 22.21 12.81
CA LEU A 226 -12.31 22.56 13.84
C LEU A 226 -11.73 22.46 15.25
N TRP A 227 -10.98 21.40 15.53
CA TRP A 227 -10.34 21.15 16.82
C TRP A 227 -9.32 22.22 17.18
N TYR A 228 -8.46 22.59 16.24
CA TYR A 228 -7.52 23.71 16.44
C TYR A 228 -8.21 25.05 16.60
N GLY A 229 -9.32 25.29 15.90
CA GLY A 229 -10.15 26.48 16.10
C GLY A 229 -10.70 26.57 17.53
N VAL A 230 -11.17 25.45 18.08
CA VAL A 230 -11.63 25.40 19.48
C VAL A 230 -10.47 25.69 20.46
N PHE A 231 -9.30 25.10 20.26
CA PHE A 231 -8.13 25.37 21.10
C PHE A 231 -7.64 26.82 20.99
N TRP A 232 -7.61 27.35 19.76
CA TRP A 232 -7.24 28.76 19.54
C TRP A 232 -8.19 29.69 20.30
N LEU A 233 -9.51 29.50 20.14
CA LEU A 233 -10.51 30.32 20.79
C LEU A 233 -10.42 30.20 22.31
N SER A 234 -10.33 28.99 22.86
CA SER A 234 -10.21 28.74 24.29
C SER A 234 -8.97 29.43 24.87
N ALA A 235 -7.80 29.33 24.21
CA ALA A 235 -6.57 29.95 24.65
C ALA A 235 -6.64 31.49 24.53
N ALA A 236 -7.19 32.00 23.43
CA ALA A 236 -7.33 33.45 23.19
C ALA A 236 -8.25 34.09 24.28
N VAL A 237 -9.34 33.42 24.62
CA VAL A 237 -10.28 33.91 25.70
C VAL A 237 -9.63 33.78 27.06
N PHE A 238 -9.01 32.66 27.38
CA PHE A 238 -8.44 32.41 28.72
C PHE A 238 -7.29 33.38 29.05
N PHE A 239 -6.42 33.62 28.07
CA PHE A 239 -5.25 34.52 28.22
C PHE A 239 -5.52 35.96 27.74
N ASN A 240 -6.73 36.26 27.32
CA ASN A 240 -7.12 37.54 26.74
C ASN A 240 -6.15 38.04 25.63
N SER A 241 -5.67 37.11 24.81
CA SER A 241 -4.68 37.38 23.75
C SER A 241 -4.81 36.41 22.58
N ALA A 242 -5.19 36.92 21.41
CA ALA A 242 -5.22 36.14 20.17
C ALA A 242 -3.84 35.59 19.79
N PHE A 243 -2.78 36.31 20.09
CA PHE A 243 -1.40 35.88 19.80
C PHE A 243 -1.05 34.59 20.56
N ILE A 244 -1.42 34.50 21.82
CA ILE A 244 -1.19 33.29 22.62
C ILE A 244 -1.97 32.12 22.01
N GLY A 245 -3.17 32.31 21.51
CA GLY A 245 -3.94 31.31 20.78
C GLY A 245 -3.17 30.72 19.58
N TYR A 246 -2.55 31.56 18.76
CA TYR A 246 -1.71 31.11 17.64
C TYR A 246 -0.48 30.33 18.11
N VAL A 247 0.17 30.74 19.19
CA VAL A 247 1.32 30.00 19.75
C VAL A 247 0.90 28.58 20.17
N PHE A 248 -0.26 28.44 20.82
CA PHE A 248 -0.78 27.10 21.19
C PHE A 248 -1.08 26.22 19.98
N VAL A 249 -1.71 26.77 18.94
CA VAL A 249 -1.98 26.03 17.70
C VAL A 249 -0.66 25.56 17.06
N LEU A 250 0.35 26.40 16.98
CA LEU A 250 1.66 26.04 16.44
C LEU A 250 2.34 24.94 17.27
N LEU A 251 2.32 25.03 18.60
CA LEU A 251 2.85 23.99 19.46
C LEU A 251 2.11 22.65 19.26
N PHE A 252 0.79 22.68 19.14
CA PHE A 252 0.00 21.48 18.92
C PHE A 252 0.29 20.85 17.55
N LEU A 253 0.49 21.64 16.50
CA LEU A 253 0.93 21.14 15.20
C LEU A 253 2.29 20.44 15.29
N ILE A 254 3.27 21.06 15.97
CA ILE A 254 4.59 20.45 16.18
C ILE A 254 4.48 19.13 16.96
N CYS A 255 3.67 19.11 18.03
CA CYS A 255 3.40 17.87 18.79
C CYS A 255 2.73 16.79 17.94
N GLY A 256 1.78 17.17 17.07
CA GLY A 256 1.12 16.25 16.16
C GLY A 256 2.08 15.64 15.14
N ILE A 257 2.92 16.45 14.52
CA ILE A 257 3.97 16.01 13.59
C ILE A 257 4.94 15.05 14.30
N SER A 258 5.43 15.43 15.47
CA SER A 258 6.32 14.61 16.28
C SER A 258 5.69 13.25 16.62
N CYS A 259 4.40 13.24 16.99
CA CYS A 259 3.63 12.03 17.27
C CYS A 259 3.60 11.10 16.04
N VAL A 260 3.32 11.62 14.84
CA VAL A 260 3.28 10.83 13.60
C VAL A 260 4.62 10.18 13.30
N PHE A 261 5.74 10.90 13.51
CA PHE A 261 7.08 10.33 13.32
C PHE A 261 7.45 9.28 14.37
N CYS A 262 6.99 9.44 15.59
CA CYS A 262 7.32 8.52 16.69
C CYS A 262 6.45 7.26 16.68
N ILE A 263 5.18 7.33 16.27
CA ILE A 263 4.22 6.23 16.45
C ILE A 263 4.61 4.96 15.67
N ASP A 264 5.17 5.11 14.46
CA ASP A 264 5.62 3.96 13.67
C ASP A 264 6.84 3.28 14.31
N ARG A 265 7.76 4.08 14.88
CA ARG A 265 8.91 3.57 15.62
C ARG A 265 8.49 2.90 16.92
N LEU A 266 7.55 3.50 17.65
CA LEU A 266 6.96 2.91 18.87
C LEU A 266 6.33 1.54 18.58
N ARG A 267 5.52 1.44 17.53
CA ARG A 267 4.91 0.17 17.10
C ARG A 267 5.97 -0.88 16.73
N MET A 268 7.01 -0.48 16.03
CA MET A 268 8.11 -1.38 15.67
C MET A 268 8.80 -1.92 16.92
N HIS A 269 9.17 -1.05 17.86
CA HIS A 269 9.81 -1.48 19.11
C HIS A 269 8.89 -2.33 19.99
N TRP A 270 7.59 -2.00 20.03
CA TRP A 270 6.60 -2.80 20.74
C TRP A 270 6.52 -4.24 20.19
N ARG A 271 6.43 -4.41 18.87
CA ARG A 271 6.43 -5.73 18.24
C ARG A 271 7.72 -6.51 18.50
N ARG A 272 8.88 -5.83 18.58
CA ARG A 272 10.15 -6.46 18.99
C ARG A 272 10.11 -6.97 20.42
N ILE A 273 9.45 -6.28 21.33
CA ILE A 273 9.25 -6.76 22.72
C ILE A 273 8.33 -7.97 22.74
N ILE A 274 7.23 -7.95 21.97
CA ILE A 274 6.35 -9.11 21.81
C ILE A 274 7.16 -10.31 21.32
N TRP A 275 7.94 -10.14 20.25
CA TRP A 275 8.83 -11.18 19.72
C TRP A 275 9.82 -11.70 20.78
N TRP A 276 10.43 -10.81 21.54
CA TRP A 276 11.40 -11.20 22.56
C TRP A 276 10.76 -12.04 23.69
N ARG A 277 9.55 -11.70 24.11
CA ARG A 277 8.80 -12.38 25.18
C ARG A 277 8.13 -13.69 24.74
N MET A 278 8.13 -14.00 23.47
CA MET A 278 7.47 -15.18 22.89
C MET A 278 8.22 -16.47 23.27
N ASP A 279 7.49 -17.57 23.43
CA ASP A 279 8.05 -18.89 23.68
C ASP A 279 8.98 -19.33 22.57
N GLN A 280 10.04 -20.05 22.94
CA GLN A 280 11.07 -20.47 22.01
C GLN A 280 10.53 -21.42 20.93
N SER A 281 9.63 -22.33 21.28
CA SER A 281 8.99 -23.26 20.36
C SER A 281 8.20 -22.54 19.25
N VAL A 282 7.50 -21.45 19.62
CA VAL A 282 6.74 -20.64 18.67
C VAL A 282 7.68 -19.87 17.75
N LYS A 283 8.79 -19.32 18.28
CA LYS A 283 9.82 -18.67 17.47
C LYS A 283 10.42 -19.59 16.44
N GLU A 284 10.80 -20.80 16.85
CA GLU A 284 11.40 -21.82 15.98
C GLU A 284 10.43 -22.24 14.87
N SER A 285 9.15 -22.47 15.20
CA SER A 285 8.12 -22.76 14.21
C SER A 285 7.95 -21.64 13.18
N LEU A 286 7.94 -20.36 13.63
CA LEU A 286 7.84 -19.21 12.73
C LEU A 286 9.07 -19.05 11.86
N LEU A 287 10.29 -19.26 12.40
CA LEU A 287 11.54 -19.20 11.64
C LEU A 287 11.61 -20.33 10.61
N GLN A 288 11.16 -21.53 10.96
CA GLN A 288 11.08 -22.65 10.03
C GLN A 288 10.12 -22.34 8.87
N LYS A 289 8.89 -21.89 9.15
CA LYS A 289 7.94 -21.48 8.09
C LYS A 289 8.49 -20.36 7.23
N LYS A 290 9.17 -19.38 7.83
CA LYS A 290 9.82 -18.30 7.09
C LYS A 290 10.94 -18.81 6.18
N SER A 291 11.76 -19.75 6.65
CA SER A 291 12.83 -20.35 5.85
C SER A 291 12.24 -21.19 4.70
N GLU A 292 11.20 -21.96 4.96
CA GLU A 292 10.49 -22.72 3.92
C GLU A 292 9.92 -21.79 2.83
N LEU A 293 9.24 -20.70 3.21
CA LEU A 293 8.75 -19.70 2.27
C LEU A 293 9.87 -19.04 1.47
N ARG A 294 11.03 -18.78 2.08
CA ARG A 294 12.20 -18.25 1.38
C ARG A 294 12.78 -19.25 0.38
N ILE A 295 12.93 -20.50 0.75
CA ILE A 295 13.42 -21.56 -0.15
C ILE A 295 12.46 -21.71 -1.33
N LEU A 296 11.16 -21.84 -1.07
CA LEU A 296 10.13 -21.89 -2.12
C LEU A 296 10.13 -20.64 -3.00
N SER A 297 10.40 -19.45 -2.42
CA SER A 297 10.51 -18.21 -3.20
C SER A 297 11.84 -18.05 -3.92
N GLN A 298 12.92 -18.72 -3.51
CA GLN A 298 14.22 -18.74 -4.19
C GLN A 298 14.24 -19.72 -5.36
N SER A 299 13.48 -20.82 -5.29
CA SER A 299 13.28 -21.70 -6.45
C SER A 299 12.49 -21.03 -7.57
N LEU A 300 12.02 -19.79 -7.35
CA LEU A 300 11.38 -18.91 -8.33
C LEU A 300 12.37 -17.99 -9.08
N ASN A 301 13.68 -18.06 -8.81
CA ASN A 301 14.73 -17.38 -9.57
C ASN A 301 15.28 -18.38 -10.59
#